data_7f1fe8d6406ac815e8e04bccd99abfce
#
_entry.id   7f1fe8d6406ac815e8e04bccd99abfce
#
_cell.length_a   1.000
_cell.length_b   1.000
_cell.length_c   1.000
_cell.angle_alpha   90.00
_cell.angle_beta   90.00
_cell.angle_gamma   90.00
#
_symmetry.space_group_name_H-M   'P 1'
#
loop_
_entity.id
_entity.type
_entity.pdbx_description
1 polymer ?
#
loop_
_entity_poly.entity_id
_entity_poly.type
_entity_poly.pdbx_seq_one_letter_code
_entity_poly.pdbx_strand_id
1 'polypeptide(L)'
;ADEVAQVDADIVFFSEVRNYNGTCFISRIIEALKKRGKTYYGEHNPLDVGILSKYNISQQEIIYPKDSGCGSILKATIGIAGHTIAVYSAHLDYKNYACYLPRGYNGSTWKKMTQPVHNADSILAANRIAFREEAIEVFIENARQDIAEGAIVLLGGDFNEPSHLDWQEDTKDLWDHNGVVINWDCSSILCKEGFKDIYRTLYPNPVTHPGFTFPSDNDKMPVSKLTWAPDADERDRIDFIYFYPNQDITPISSMILGPSRSIVKSQRIEENTEDNFITPKGIWPSDHKGVIA
;
A
#
# COMPACT_ATOMS: atom_id res chain seq x y z
N ALA A 1 -4.16 16.82 4.13
CA ALA A 1 -5.57 17.23 4.08
C ALA A 1 -5.94 17.83 2.73
N ASP A 2 -5.02 18.62 2.11
CA ASP A 2 -5.25 19.24 0.80
C ASP A 2 -5.39 18.17 -0.29
N GLU A 3 -4.54 17.17 -0.28
CA GLU A 3 -4.53 16.04 -1.20
C GLU A 3 -5.82 15.21 -1.07
N VAL A 4 -6.22 14.88 0.17
CA VAL A 4 -7.48 14.15 0.43
C VAL A 4 -8.69 14.98 -0.03
N ALA A 5 -8.69 16.29 0.24
CA ALA A 5 -9.76 17.17 -0.22
C ALA A 5 -9.77 17.36 -1.75
N GLN A 6 -8.61 17.28 -2.40
CA GLN A 6 -8.46 17.36 -3.86
C GLN A 6 -9.07 16.15 -4.55
N VAL A 7 -8.75 14.94 -4.05
CA VAL A 7 -9.25 13.68 -4.57
C VAL A 7 -10.72 13.47 -4.24
N ASP A 8 -11.12 13.86 -3.03
CA ASP A 8 -12.48 13.72 -2.52
C ASP A 8 -13.03 12.29 -2.58
N ALA A 9 -12.18 11.30 -2.30
CA ALA A 9 -12.56 9.90 -2.28
C ALA A 9 -13.64 9.63 -1.23
N ASP A 10 -14.50 8.64 -1.46
CA ASP A 10 -15.56 8.27 -0.53
C ASP A 10 -15.03 7.52 0.69
N ILE A 11 -13.96 6.73 0.49
CA ILE A 11 -13.26 5.98 1.53
C ILE A 11 -11.76 6.24 1.37
N VAL A 12 -11.06 6.44 2.48
CA VAL A 12 -9.61 6.69 2.49
C VAL A 12 -8.94 5.77 3.50
N PHE A 13 -7.92 5.05 3.06
CA PHE A 13 -7.02 4.27 3.90
C PHE A 13 -5.75 5.06 4.19
N PHE A 14 -5.29 4.99 5.42
CA PHE A 14 -4.01 5.59 5.82
C PHE A 14 -3.09 4.55 6.43
N SER A 15 -1.86 4.53 5.97
CA SER A 15 -0.74 3.85 6.60
C SER A 15 0.15 4.87 7.34
N GLU A 16 0.95 4.41 8.31
CA GLU A 16 1.82 5.25 9.15
C GLU A 16 1.09 6.38 9.90
N VAL A 17 -0.13 6.13 10.35
CA VAL A 17 -0.87 7.05 11.21
C VAL A 17 -0.15 7.21 12.54
N ARG A 18 0.42 8.39 12.78
CA ARG A 18 1.19 8.66 13.99
C ARG A 18 0.50 9.69 14.87
N ASN A 19 0.32 9.34 16.12
CA ASN A 19 -0.29 10.20 17.14
C ASN A 19 0.80 10.86 17.97
N TYR A 20 1.22 12.06 17.60
CA TYR A 20 2.25 12.83 18.31
C TYR A 20 1.66 13.70 19.42
N ASN A 21 2.38 13.81 20.53
CA ASN A 21 2.06 14.73 21.64
C ASN A 21 0.61 14.60 22.16
N GLY A 22 0.09 13.39 22.25
CA GLY A 22 -1.27 13.15 22.71
C GLY A 22 -2.38 13.60 21.76
N THR A 23 -2.06 13.92 20.51
CA THR A 23 -3.05 14.28 19.49
C THR A 23 -3.43 13.08 18.63
N CYS A 24 -4.72 12.95 18.32
CA CYS A 24 -5.23 11.93 17.41
C CYS A 24 -5.15 12.43 15.96
N PHE A 25 -4.43 11.71 15.09
CA PHE A 25 -4.33 12.05 13.67
C PHE A 25 -5.70 12.10 13.00
N ILE A 26 -6.54 11.07 13.23
CA ILE A 26 -7.87 10.96 12.59
C ILE A 26 -8.74 12.17 12.94
N SER A 27 -8.81 12.57 14.19
CA SER A 27 -9.58 13.77 14.61
C SER A 27 -9.05 15.02 13.92
N ARG A 28 -7.73 15.18 13.85
CA ARG A 28 -7.09 16.36 13.23
C ARG A 28 -7.32 16.44 11.73
N ILE A 29 -7.24 15.30 11.02
CA ILE A 29 -7.48 15.29 9.57
C ILE A 29 -8.96 15.58 9.27
N ILE A 30 -9.91 15.04 10.04
CA ILE A 30 -11.34 15.33 9.91
C ILE A 30 -11.62 16.84 10.10
N GLU A 31 -11.07 17.46 11.15
CA GLU A 31 -11.20 18.91 11.37
C GLU A 31 -10.61 19.73 10.21
N ALA A 32 -9.45 19.30 9.70
CA ALA A 32 -8.79 19.97 8.59
C ALA A 32 -9.59 19.84 7.27
N LEU A 33 -10.21 18.69 7.04
CA LEU A 33 -11.11 18.46 5.90
C LEU A 33 -12.41 19.26 6.03
N LYS A 34 -12.98 19.33 7.23
CA LYS A 34 -14.17 20.16 7.50
C LYS A 34 -13.94 21.63 7.18
N LYS A 35 -12.75 22.18 7.49
CA LYS A 35 -12.37 23.56 7.10
C LYS A 35 -12.28 23.75 5.59
N ARG A 36 -12.17 22.68 4.81
CA ARG A 36 -12.17 22.64 3.33
C ARG A 36 -13.53 22.28 2.73
N GLY A 37 -14.59 22.27 3.56
CA GLY A 37 -15.95 21.94 3.14
C GLY A 37 -16.18 20.45 2.88
N LYS A 38 -15.31 19.57 3.38
CA LYS A 38 -15.42 18.13 3.24
C LYS A 38 -15.84 17.50 4.56
N THR A 39 -16.83 16.63 4.53
CA THR A 39 -17.31 15.90 5.71
C THR A 39 -16.87 14.45 5.62
N TYR A 40 -16.16 13.99 6.65
CA TYR A 40 -15.72 12.63 6.80
C TYR A 40 -15.97 12.13 8.21
N TYR A 41 -16.17 10.84 8.32
CA TYR A 41 -16.23 10.08 9.57
C TYR A 41 -14.98 9.23 9.70
N GLY A 42 -14.56 8.96 10.91
CA GLY A 42 -13.42 8.12 11.24
C GLY A 42 -13.22 8.08 12.74
N GLU A 43 -12.69 6.98 13.25
CA GLU A 43 -12.50 6.77 14.67
C GLU A 43 -11.04 6.57 15.01
N HIS A 44 -10.66 7.03 16.20
CA HIS A 44 -9.32 6.76 16.72
C HIS A 44 -9.15 5.28 17.04
N ASN A 45 -7.98 4.77 16.72
CA ASN A 45 -7.54 3.45 17.13
C ASN A 45 -6.05 3.51 17.55
N PRO A 46 -5.55 2.52 18.31
CA PRO A 46 -4.16 2.52 18.78
C PRO A 46 -3.13 2.10 17.73
N LEU A 47 -3.58 1.62 16.55
CA LEU A 47 -2.72 1.17 15.46
C LEU A 47 -2.15 2.35 14.68
N ASP A 48 -1.23 2.06 13.78
CA ASP A 48 -0.64 3.03 12.86
C ASP A 48 -1.33 3.09 11.49
N VAL A 49 -2.58 2.64 11.44
CA VAL A 49 -3.48 2.73 10.28
C VAL A 49 -4.74 3.53 10.62
N GLY A 50 -5.43 4.01 9.59
CA GLY A 50 -6.68 4.75 9.77
C GLY A 50 -7.61 4.62 8.59
N ILE A 51 -8.90 4.81 8.85
CA ILE A 51 -9.95 4.81 7.83
C ILE A 51 -10.76 6.09 7.97
N LEU A 52 -10.98 6.78 6.83
CA LEU A 52 -12.00 7.82 6.73
C LEU A 52 -13.06 7.39 5.72
N SER A 53 -14.29 7.80 5.97
CA SER A 53 -15.42 7.60 5.07
C SER A 53 -16.31 8.83 5.03
N LYS A 54 -16.88 9.16 3.87
CA LYS A 54 -17.99 10.13 3.77
C LYS A 54 -19.29 9.61 4.34
N TYR A 55 -19.37 8.30 4.54
CA TYR A 55 -20.52 7.61 5.10
C TYR A 55 -20.24 7.20 6.54
N ASN A 56 -21.28 7.05 7.33
CA ASN A 56 -21.14 6.66 8.73
C ASN A 56 -20.49 5.27 8.87
N ILE A 57 -19.49 5.18 9.72
CA ILE A 57 -18.86 3.92 10.11
C ILE A 57 -19.71 3.33 11.23
N SER A 58 -20.31 2.16 11.02
CA SER A 58 -21.15 1.48 12.00
C SER A 58 -20.36 0.68 13.02
N GLN A 59 -19.18 0.19 12.61
CA GLN A 59 -18.29 -0.61 13.45
C GLN A 59 -16.85 -0.45 13.00
N GLN A 60 -15.91 -0.45 13.95
CA GLN A 60 -14.47 -0.49 13.69
C GLN A 60 -13.82 -1.55 14.59
N GLU A 61 -12.97 -2.39 14.00
CA GLU A 61 -12.35 -3.53 14.68
C GLU A 61 -10.86 -3.64 14.34
N ILE A 62 -10.04 -3.99 15.34
CA ILE A 62 -8.65 -4.37 15.13
C ILE A 62 -8.62 -5.85 14.72
N ILE A 63 -8.11 -6.13 13.53
CA ILE A 63 -8.00 -7.47 12.99
C ILE A 63 -6.60 -8.05 13.26
N TYR A 64 -5.56 -7.22 13.11
CA TYR A 64 -4.16 -7.62 13.35
C TYR A 64 -3.37 -6.41 13.89
N PRO A 65 -2.43 -6.58 14.82
CA PRO A 65 -2.11 -7.84 15.51
C PRO A 65 -3.18 -8.18 16.57
N LYS A 66 -3.31 -9.46 16.87
CA LYS A 66 -4.17 -9.90 18.00
C LYS A 66 -3.51 -9.61 19.35
N ASP A 67 -2.16 -9.64 19.37
CA ASP A 67 -1.36 -9.37 20.56
C ASP A 67 -0.29 -8.31 20.29
N SER A 68 0.99 -8.66 20.30
CA SER A 68 2.12 -7.75 20.10
C SER A 68 2.86 -8.06 18.78
N GLY A 69 2.18 -7.91 17.66
CA GLY A 69 2.79 -8.12 16.34
C GLY A 69 3.36 -6.84 15.74
N CYS A 70 4.15 -6.99 14.68
CA CYS A 70 4.51 -5.91 13.77
C CYS A 70 3.53 -5.90 12.60
N GLY A 71 3.17 -4.71 12.13
CA GLY A 71 2.12 -4.53 11.14
C GLY A 71 0.74 -4.36 11.77
N SER A 72 -0.20 -3.85 10.99
CA SER A 72 -1.54 -3.46 11.44
C SER A 72 -2.58 -3.76 10.39
N ILE A 73 -3.74 -4.29 10.79
CA ILE A 73 -4.94 -4.36 9.96
C ILE A 73 -6.14 -3.91 10.78
N LEU A 74 -6.82 -2.88 10.29
CA LEU A 74 -8.03 -2.30 10.86
C LEU A 74 -9.19 -2.53 9.91
N LYS A 75 -10.32 -3.00 10.43
CA LYS A 75 -11.58 -3.14 9.70
C LYS A 75 -12.53 -1.99 10.05
N ALA A 76 -13.30 -1.52 9.07
CA ALA A 76 -14.49 -0.71 9.31
C ALA A 76 -15.65 -1.23 8.45
N THR A 77 -16.86 -1.18 9.02
CA THR A 77 -18.10 -1.55 8.33
C THR A 77 -18.88 -0.28 8.00
N ILE A 78 -19.25 -0.14 6.72
CA ILE A 78 -19.87 1.06 6.17
C ILE A 78 -21.11 0.65 5.38
N GLY A 79 -22.22 1.37 5.55
CA GLY A 79 -23.42 1.20 4.74
C GLY A 79 -23.49 2.23 3.62
N ILE A 80 -23.56 1.79 2.35
CA ILE A 80 -23.70 2.68 1.18
C ILE A 80 -24.77 2.13 0.26
N ALA A 81 -25.81 2.92 -0.02
CA ALA A 81 -26.87 2.59 -0.99
C ALA A 81 -27.53 1.21 -0.78
N GLY A 82 -27.64 0.77 0.46
CA GLY A 82 -28.24 -0.52 0.80
C GLY A 82 -27.26 -1.71 0.82
N HIS A 83 -26.00 -1.50 0.45
CA HIS A 83 -24.94 -2.49 0.56
C HIS A 83 -24.15 -2.31 1.85
N THR A 84 -23.70 -3.42 2.42
CA THR A 84 -22.66 -3.44 3.47
C THR A 84 -21.29 -3.50 2.80
N ILE A 85 -20.39 -2.61 3.20
CA ILE A 85 -19.03 -2.58 2.71
C ILE A 85 -18.09 -2.80 3.89
N ALA A 86 -17.33 -3.88 3.86
CA ALA A 86 -16.28 -4.16 4.80
C ALA A 86 -14.95 -3.69 4.21
N VAL A 87 -14.36 -2.66 4.81
CA VAL A 87 -13.10 -2.08 4.36
C VAL A 87 -12.01 -2.36 5.38
N TYR A 88 -10.84 -2.77 4.88
CA TYR A 88 -9.68 -3.10 5.68
C TYR A 88 -8.51 -2.20 5.31
N SER A 89 -7.94 -1.50 6.28
CA SER A 89 -6.74 -0.68 6.11
C SER A 89 -5.55 -1.43 6.68
N ALA A 90 -4.52 -1.66 5.86
CA ALA A 90 -3.34 -2.42 6.22
C ALA A 90 -2.08 -1.55 6.21
N HIS A 91 -1.18 -1.79 7.18
CA HIS A 91 0.22 -1.41 7.13
C HIS A 91 1.02 -2.60 7.66
N LEU A 92 1.65 -3.35 6.75
CA LEU A 92 2.37 -4.56 7.11
C LEU A 92 3.80 -4.23 7.55
N ASP A 93 4.49 -5.18 8.20
CA ASP A 93 5.82 -4.91 8.80
C ASP A 93 6.84 -4.50 7.74
N TYR A 94 7.50 -3.37 7.97
CA TYR A 94 8.55 -2.82 7.10
C TYR A 94 9.89 -3.57 7.20
N LYS A 95 10.11 -4.36 8.27
CA LYS A 95 11.36 -5.09 8.49
C LYS A 95 11.52 -6.22 7.48
N ASN A 96 12.76 -6.66 7.30
CA ASN A 96 13.08 -7.72 6.36
C ASN A 96 12.49 -7.47 4.96
N TYR A 97 12.66 -6.25 4.45
CA TYR A 97 12.24 -5.84 3.12
C TYR A 97 13.09 -6.55 2.06
N ALA A 98 12.71 -7.79 1.77
CA ALA A 98 13.56 -8.76 1.07
C ALA A 98 13.76 -8.44 -0.41
N CYS A 99 12.95 -7.57 -1.02
CA CYS A 99 13.15 -7.10 -2.39
C CYS A 99 14.45 -6.28 -2.57
N TYR A 100 15.11 -5.89 -1.47
CA TYR A 100 16.43 -5.28 -1.52
C TYR A 100 17.57 -6.29 -1.71
N LEU A 101 17.36 -7.57 -1.41
CA LEU A 101 18.38 -8.61 -1.54
C LEU A 101 18.92 -8.76 -2.97
N PRO A 102 18.10 -8.83 -4.04
CA PRO A 102 18.59 -8.83 -5.41
C PRO A 102 19.31 -7.53 -5.80
N ARG A 103 18.95 -6.42 -5.15
CA ARG A 103 19.55 -5.09 -5.35
C ARG A 103 20.86 -4.89 -4.61
N GLY A 104 21.31 -5.92 -3.87
CA GLY A 104 22.56 -5.92 -3.12
C GLY A 104 22.52 -5.16 -1.78
N TYR A 105 21.32 -5.03 -1.20
CA TYR A 105 21.12 -4.41 0.11
C TYR A 105 20.40 -5.36 1.07
N ASN A 106 20.74 -5.26 2.35
CA ASN A 106 20.07 -6.01 3.41
C ASN A 106 18.77 -5.31 3.80
N GLY A 107 17.64 -6.02 3.73
CA GLY A 107 16.30 -5.48 3.95
C GLY A 107 15.96 -5.12 5.41
N SER A 108 16.88 -5.35 6.37
CA SER A 108 16.68 -5.00 7.80
C SER A 108 17.64 -3.95 8.28
N THR A 109 18.87 -3.96 7.77
CA THR A 109 19.94 -3.03 8.20
C THR A 109 20.17 -1.90 7.22
N TRP A 110 19.59 -1.99 6.02
CA TRP A 110 19.73 -1.05 4.91
C TRP A 110 21.18 -0.88 4.42
N LYS A 111 22.05 -1.81 4.80
CA LYS A 111 23.45 -1.79 4.43
C LYS A 111 23.69 -2.51 3.11
N LYS A 112 24.57 -1.94 2.29
CA LYS A 112 25.05 -2.60 1.08
C LYS A 112 25.73 -3.92 1.43
N MET A 113 25.39 -4.96 0.71
CA MET A 113 25.95 -6.31 0.86
C MET A 113 27.17 -6.48 -0.06
N THR A 114 27.98 -7.47 0.23
CA THR A 114 29.13 -7.82 -0.62
C THR A 114 28.69 -8.43 -1.96
N GLN A 115 27.56 -9.12 -1.95
CA GLN A 115 26.95 -9.72 -3.14
C GLN A 115 25.43 -9.69 -3.03
N PRO A 116 24.70 -9.46 -4.14
CA PRO A 116 23.25 -9.60 -4.17
C PRO A 116 22.84 -11.08 -4.05
N VAL A 117 21.59 -11.31 -3.66
CA VAL A 117 20.96 -12.63 -3.59
C VAL A 117 19.98 -12.77 -4.74
N HIS A 118 20.16 -13.79 -5.59
CA HIS A 118 19.29 -14.02 -6.75
C HIS A 118 18.41 -15.26 -6.62
N ASN A 119 18.61 -16.06 -5.57
CA ASN A 119 17.80 -17.25 -5.35
C ASN A 119 16.45 -16.87 -4.74
N ALA A 120 15.36 -17.10 -5.48
CA ALA A 120 14.00 -16.74 -5.07
C ALA A 120 13.58 -17.38 -3.74
N ASP A 121 13.92 -18.65 -3.49
CA ASP A 121 13.56 -19.34 -2.24
C ASP A 121 14.26 -18.69 -1.03
N SER A 122 15.52 -18.28 -1.20
CA SER A 122 16.27 -17.58 -0.14
C SER A 122 15.70 -16.20 0.14
N ILE A 123 15.24 -15.49 -0.90
CA ILE A 123 14.58 -14.18 -0.78
C ILE A 123 13.24 -14.35 -0.06
N LEU A 124 12.42 -15.30 -0.46
CA LEU A 124 11.13 -15.57 0.21
C LEU A 124 11.32 -16.02 1.65
N ALA A 125 12.33 -16.86 1.94
CA ALA A 125 12.63 -17.26 3.31
C ALA A 125 13.00 -16.05 4.20
N ALA A 126 13.76 -15.08 3.66
CA ALA A 126 14.07 -13.83 4.36
C ALA A 126 12.84 -12.93 4.51
N ASN A 127 11.95 -12.90 3.51
CA ASN A 127 10.71 -12.13 3.52
C ASN A 127 9.76 -12.58 4.64
N ARG A 128 9.60 -13.90 4.80
CA ARG A 128 8.70 -14.53 5.79
C ARG A 128 9.08 -14.27 7.25
N ILE A 129 10.30 -13.79 7.52
CA ILE A 129 10.70 -13.38 8.88
C ILE A 129 9.88 -12.17 9.37
N ALA A 130 9.24 -11.44 8.48
CA ALA A 130 8.40 -10.29 8.81
C ALA A 130 6.93 -10.65 9.10
N PHE A 131 6.51 -11.90 8.90
CA PHE A 131 5.13 -12.38 9.15
C PHE A 131 4.04 -11.58 8.45
N ARG A 132 4.34 -11.01 7.28
CA ARG A 132 3.35 -10.25 6.47
C ARG A 132 2.26 -11.18 5.93
N GLU A 133 2.66 -12.36 5.48
CA GLU A 133 1.75 -13.42 5.01
C GLU A 133 0.78 -13.86 6.11
N GLU A 134 1.24 -13.99 7.37
CA GLU A 134 0.38 -14.31 8.52
C GLU A 134 -0.71 -13.24 8.72
N ALA A 135 -0.35 -11.96 8.62
CA ALA A 135 -1.33 -10.88 8.72
C ALA A 135 -2.38 -10.95 7.60
N ILE A 136 -1.97 -11.30 6.38
CA ILE A 136 -2.89 -11.49 5.24
C ILE A 136 -3.78 -12.73 5.45
N GLU A 137 -3.27 -13.83 6.01
CA GLU A 137 -4.07 -15.01 6.35
C GLU A 137 -5.14 -14.67 7.39
N VAL A 138 -4.80 -13.90 8.42
CA VAL A 138 -5.76 -13.42 9.43
C VAL A 138 -6.80 -12.49 8.80
N PHE A 139 -6.41 -11.60 7.87
CA PHE A 139 -7.35 -10.81 7.10
C PHE A 139 -8.34 -11.71 6.33
N ILE A 140 -7.84 -12.72 5.61
CA ILE A 140 -8.66 -13.64 4.79
C ILE A 140 -9.69 -14.38 5.66
N GLU A 141 -9.29 -14.85 6.85
CA GLU A 141 -10.22 -15.49 7.78
C GLU A 141 -11.42 -14.59 8.14
N ASN A 142 -11.15 -13.31 8.41
CA ASN A 142 -12.19 -12.34 8.70
C ASN A 142 -13.03 -11.98 7.46
N ALA A 143 -12.37 -11.75 6.34
CA ALA A 143 -13.01 -11.39 5.08
C ALA A 143 -13.96 -12.48 4.56
N ARG A 144 -13.66 -13.76 4.78
CA ARG A 144 -14.55 -14.87 4.43
C ARG A 144 -15.92 -14.77 5.10
N GLN A 145 -15.98 -14.31 6.34
CA GLN A 145 -17.24 -14.08 7.02
C GLN A 145 -18.02 -12.95 6.37
N ASP A 146 -17.37 -11.80 6.12
CA ASP A 146 -18.02 -10.66 5.46
C ASP A 146 -18.54 -11.03 4.07
N ILE A 147 -17.75 -11.79 3.29
CA ILE A 147 -18.13 -12.29 1.97
C ILE A 147 -19.37 -13.21 2.07
N ALA A 148 -19.38 -14.12 3.05
CA ALA A 148 -20.51 -15.05 3.27
C ALA A 148 -21.79 -14.30 3.68
N GLU A 149 -21.66 -13.16 4.35
CA GLU A 149 -22.76 -12.27 4.73
C GLU A 149 -23.19 -11.34 3.58
N GLY A 150 -22.53 -11.40 2.42
CA GLY A 150 -22.85 -10.62 1.23
C GLY A 150 -22.28 -9.21 1.22
N ALA A 151 -21.30 -8.91 2.06
CA ALA A 151 -20.62 -7.62 2.04
C ALA A 151 -19.70 -7.47 0.81
N ILE A 152 -19.54 -6.25 0.35
CA ILE A 152 -18.45 -5.86 -0.55
C ILE A 152 -17.19 -5.72 0.30
N VAL A 153 -16.12 -6.43 -0.07
CA VAL A 153 -14.88 -6.45 0.71
C VAL A 153 -13.76 -5.75 -0.05
N LEU A 154 -13.15 -4.76 0.61
CA LEU A 154 -11.98 -4.02 0.12
C LEU A 154 -10.84 -4.11 1.13
N LEU A 155 -9.62 -4.29 0.64
CA LEU A 155 -8.38 -4.22 1.43
C LEU A 155 -7.46 -3.20 0.78
N GLY A 156 -7.02 -2.19 1.52
CA GLY A 156 -6.06 -1.20 1.01
C GLY A 156 -4.98 -0.85 2.02
N GLY A 157 -3.84 -0.40 1.54
CA GLY A 157 -2.74 0.06 2.38
C GLY A 157 -1.35 -0.32 1.87
N ASP A 158 -0.37 -0.05 2.71
CA ASP A 158 1.03 -0.39 2.49
C ASP A 158 1.33 -1.82 2.96
N PHE A 159 1.73 -2.67 2.04
CA PHE A 159 2.07 -4.06 2.36
C PHE A 159 3.54 -4.26 2.70
N ASN A 160 4.38 -3.25 2.47
CA ASN A 160 5.84 -3.41 2.61
C ASN A 160 6.37 -4.67 1.92
N GLU A 161 5.70 -5.09 0.86
CA GLU A 161 6.02 -6.24 0.01
C GLU A 161 5.48 -5.97 -1.39
N PRO A 162 6.26 -6.15 -2.45
CA PRO A 162 5.78 -6.01 -3.83
C PRO A 162 4.74 -7.06 -4.21
N SER A 163 4.09 -6.89 -5.35
CA SER A 163 3.19 -7.89 -5.90
C SER A 163 3.93 -8.94 -6.73
N HIS A 164 3.49 -10.21 -6.62
CA HIS A 164 3.94 -11.27 -7.52
C HIS A 164 3.62 -10.95 -9.00
N LEU A 165 2.65 -10.07 -9.28
CA LEU A 165 2.30 -9.64 -10.63
C LEU A 165 3.28 -8.60 -11.19
N ASP A 166 4.18 -8.07 -10.36
CA ASP A 166 5.13 -7.02 -10.73
C ASP A 166 6.57 -7.55 -10.89
N TRP A 167 6.86 -8.75 -10.35
CA TRP A 167 8.17 -9.39 -10.37
C TRP A 167 8.16 -10.66 -11.23
N GLN A 168 7.81 -10.50 -12.52
CA GLN A 168 7.63 -11.57 -13.49
C GLN A 168 8.76 -11.60 -14.53
N GLU A 169 8.64 -12.50 -15.50
CA GLU A 169 9.64 -12.73 -16.55
C GLU A 169 9.90 -11.48 -17.40
N ASP A 170 8.88 -10.64 -17.61
CA ASP A 170 8.95 -9.41 -18.39
C ASP A 170 9.57 -8.22 -17.64
N THR A 171 9.66 -8.30 -16.32
CA THR A 171 10.23 -7.26 -15.46
C THR A 171 11.55 -7.66 -14.78
N LYS A 172 11.99 -8.91 -14.92
CA LYS A 172 13.15 -9.45 -14.20
C LYS A 172 14.46 -8.70 -14.40
N ASP A 173 14.62 -8.08 -15.59
CA ASP A 173 15.82 -7.32 -15.94
C ASP A 173 15.61 -5.79 -15.85
N LEU A 174 14.47 -5.35 -15.30
CA LEU A 174 14.14 -3.95 -15.06
C LEU A 174 14.29 -3.63 -13.57
N TRP A 175 14.44 -2.33 -13.24
CA TRP A 175 14.39 -1.76 -11.88
C TRP A 175 15.27 -2.49 -10.85
N ASP A 176 16.45 -2.94 -11.33
CA ASP A 176 17.43 -3.70 -10.55
C ASP A 176 16.82 -4.96 -9.88
N HIS A 177 15.84 -5.62 -10.54
CA HIS A 177 15.37 -6.96 -10.15
C HIS A 177 16.45 -8.02 -10.38
N ASN A 178 17.45 -7.72 -11.25
CA ASN A 178 18.66 -8.51 -11.47
C ASN A 178 18.41 -9.99 -11.83
N GLY A 179 17.45 -10.21 -12.73
CA GLY A 179 17.09 -11.54 -13.25
C GLY A 179 16.17 -12.34 -12.33
N VAL A 180 15.68 -11.76 -11.22
CA VAL A 180 14.83 -12.48 -10.28
C VAL A 180 13.36 -12.42 -10.69
N VAL A 181 12.74 -13.59 -10.76
CA VAL A 181 11.28 -13.78 -10.82
C VAL A 181 10.84 -14.36 -9.48
N ILE A 182 9.84 -13.76 -8.86
CA ILE A 182 9.44 -14.15 -7.51
C ILE A 182 7.93 -14.02 -7.29
N ASN A 183 7.34 -15.04 -6.67
CA ASN A 183 5.94 -15.05 -6.27
C ASN A 183 5.81 -14.57 -4.82
N TRP A 184 5.79 -13.26 -4.62
CA TRP A 184 5.62 -12.64 -3.31
C TRP A 184 4.40 -13.16 -2.58
N ASP A 185 4.55 -13.48 -1.30
CA ASP A 185 3.57 -14.28 -0.55
C ASP A 185 2.22 -13.56 -0.39
N CYS A 186 2.20 -12.32 0.06
CA CYS A 186 0.96 -11.59 0.35
C CYS A 186 0.03 -11.52 -0.86
N SER A 187 0.54 -11.06 -1.98
CA SER A 187 -0.22 -10.91 -3.22
C SER A 187 -0.61 -12.27 -3.83
N SER A 188 0.26 -13.29 -3.71
CA SER A 188 -0.02 -14.66 -4.19
C SER A 188 -1.13 -15.32 -3.37
N ILE A 189 -1.12 -15.16 -2.05
CA ILE A 189 -2.16 -15.68 -1.15
C ILE A 189 -3.49 -15.00 -1.46
N LEU A 190 -3.53 -13.68 -1.57
CA LEU A 190 -4.74 -12.92 -1.91
C LEU A 190 -5.33 -13.37 -3.25
N CYS A 191 -4.50 -13.51 -4.27
CA CYS A 191 -4.92 -13.96 -5.60
C CYS A 191 -5.51 -15.38 -5.54
N LYS A 192 -4.86 -16.30 -4.81
CA LYS A 192 -5.34 -17.68 -4.63
C LYS A 192 -6.70 -17.75 -3.92
N GLU A 193 -6.95 -16.84 -2.99
CA GLU A 193 -8.22 -16.72 -2.28
C GLU A 193 -9.31 -15.95 -3.06
N GLY A 194 -9.00 -15.54 -4.29
CA GLY A 194 -9.95 -14.91 -5.21
C GLY A 194 -9.98 -13.38 -5.16
N PHE A 195 -9.18 -12.75 -4.30
CA PHE A 195 -9.02 -11.30 -4.32
C PHE A 195 -8.30 -10.84 -5.57
N LYS A 196 -8.63 -9.64 -6.05
CA LYS A 196 -8.00 -9.02 -7.21
C LYS A 196 -7.43 -7.66 -6.85
N ASP A 197 -6.23 -7.43 -7.30
CA ASP A 197 -5.58 -6.12 -7.30
C ASP A 197 -6.27 -5.22 -8.33
N ILE A 198 -6.85 -4.11 -7.90
CA ILE A 198 -7.59 -3.20 -8.77
C ILE A 198 -6.68 -2.63 -9.84
N TYR A 199 -5.46 -2.19 -9.47
CA TYR A 199 -4.54 -1.58 -10.42
C TYR A 199 -4.15 -2.57 -11.52
N ARG A 200 -3.76 -3.81 -11.18
CA ARG A 200 -3.43 -4.85 -12.16
C ARG A 200 -4.62 -5.41 -12.93
N THR A 201 -5.82 -5.32 -12.38
CA THR A 201 -7.06 -5.64 -13.12
C THR A 201 -7.28 -4.68 -14.28
N LEU A 202 -6.99 -3.39 -14.08
CA LEU A 202 -7.16 -2.34 -15.08
C LEU A 202 -5.93 -2.18 -16.00
N TYR A 203 -4.75 -2.37 -15.46
CA TYR A 203 -3.46 -2.21 -16.14
C TYR A 203 -2.61 -3.48 -15.98
N PRO A 204 -2.89 -4.53 -16.78
CA PRO A 204 -2.28 -5.85 -16.57
C PRO A 204 -0.79 -5.91 -16.95
N ASN A 205 -0.27 -4.95 -17.70
CA ASN A 205 1.12 -4.92 -18.12
C ASN A 205 1.98 -4.09 -17.15
N PRO A 206 2.82 -4.73 -16.31
CA PRO A 206 3.67 -4.04 -15.33
C PRO A 206 4.79 -3.21 -15.97
N VAL A 207 5.16 -3.50 -17.21
CA VAL A 207 6.24 -2.76 -17.92
C VAL A 207 5.76 -1.37 -18.34
N THR A 208 4.53 -1.25 -18.85
CA THR A 208 3.98 0.04 -19.28
C THR A 208 3.34 0.81 -18.13
N HIS A 209 2.74 0.09 -17.20
CA HIS A 209 2.10 0.64 -16.00
C HIS A 209 2.69 0.02 -14.73
N PRO A 210 3.94 0.34 -14.35
CA PRO A 210 4.54 -0.20 -13.15
C PRO A 210 3.77 0.19 -11.88
N GLY A 211 3.18 1.38 -11.85
CA GLY A 211 2.38 1.85 -10.74
C GLY A 211 3.19 2.09 -9.47
N PHE A 212 4.46 2.46 -9.58
CA PHE A 212 5.34 2.64 -8.43
C PHE A 212 4.77 3.58 -7.39
N THR A 213 4.71 3.09 -6.16
CA THR A 213 4.29 3.87 -5.01
C THR A 213 5.45 4.27 -4.10
N PHE A 214 6.57 3.57 -4.16
CA PHE A 214 7.76 3.81 -3.35
C PHE A 214 9.04 3.68 -4.19
N PRO A 215 10.10 4.51 -3.94
CA PRO A 215 10.07 5.75 -3.17
C PRO A 215 9.56 6.94 -3.99
N SER A 216 8.70 7.73 -3.40
CA SER A 216 8.19 8.96 -4.00
C SER A 216 9.17 10.12 -3.80
N ASP A 217 9.17 11.08 -4.72
CA ASP A 217 9.83 12.36 -4.48
C ASP A 217 9.05 13.21 -3.46
N ASN A 218 9.81 13.96 -2.69
CA ASN A 218 9.31 14.99 -1.78
C ASN A 218 10.28 16.17 -1.84
N ASP A 219 9.87 17.25 -2.49
CA ASP A 219 10.71 18.44 -2.74
C ASP A 219 11.24 19.11 -1.47
N LYS A 220 10.63 18.85 -0.31
CA LYS A 220 11.04 19.44 0.98
C LYS A 220 12.08 18.60 1.71
N MET A 221 12.31 17.38 1.24
CA MET A 221 13.26 16.47 1.86
C MET A 221 14.53 16.35 1.00
N PRO A 222 15.73 16.27 1.61
CA PRO A 222 16.92 15.90 0.87
C PRO A 222 16.78 14.44 0.38
N VAL A 223 17.31 14.15 -0.81
CA VAL A 223 17.21 12.80 -1.41
C VAL A 223 17.74 11.71 -0.47
N SER A 224 18.78 12.00 0.31
CA SER A 224 19.33 11.06 1.30
C SER A 224 18.36 10.66 2.42
N LYS A 225 17.17 11.26 2.48
CA LYS A 225 16.08 10.91 3.40
C LYS A 225 14.92 10.20 2.69
N LEU A 226 15.05 10.01 1.39
CA LEU A 226 14.04 9.39 0.52
C LEU A 226 14.57 8.12 -0.16
N THR A 227 15.71 7.59 0.28
CA THR A 227 16.32 6.38 -0.27
C THR A 227 16.97 5.57 0.83
N TRP A 228 16.82 4.27 0.78
CA TRP A 228 17.40 3.29 1.70
C TRP A 228 18.40 2.37 0.99
N ALA A 229 18.31 2.27 -0.36
CA ALA A 229 19.26 1.56 -1.20
C ALA A 229 19.87 2.51 -2.24
N PRO A 230 20.73 3.47 -1.81
CA PRO A 230 21.11 4.66 -2.56
C PRO A 230 21.80 4.42 -3.91
N ASP A 231 22.36 3.23 -4.15
CA ASP A 231 22.99 2.88 -5.43
C ASP A 231 22.08 2.02 -6.32
N ALA A 232 20.87 1.66 -5.84
CA ALA A 232 19.93 0.80 -6.55
C ALA A 232 18.73 1.59 -7.11
N ASP A 233 18.08 1.01 -8.11
CA ASP A 233 16.70 1.35 -8.45
C ASP A 233 15.80 0.57 -7.50
N GLU A 234 15.32 1.24 -6.45
CA GLU A 234 14.55 0.64 -5.37
C GLU A 234 13.04 0.82 -5.55
N ARG A 235 12.60 1.27 -6.75
CA ARG A 235 11.17 1.48 -7.02
C ARG A 235 10.41 0.17 -6.97
N ASP A 236 9.33 0.18 -6.19
CA ASP A 236 8.35 -0.89 -6.12
C ASP A 236 6.94 -0.32 -5.96
N ARG A 237 5.95 -1.11 -6.32
CA ARG A 237 4.56 -0.89 -5.99
C ARG A 237 4.27 -1.75 -4.75
N ILE A 238 4.07 -1.10 -3.61
CA ILE A 238 3.85 -1.74 -2.31
C ILE A 238 2.59 -1.25 -1.60
N ASP A 239 1.93 -0.21 -2.15
CA ASP A 239 0.63 0.27 -1.73
C ASP A 239 -0.45 -0.23 -2.69
N PHE A 240 -1.51 -0.81 -2.18
CA PHE A 240 -2.50 -1.53 -2.96
C PHE A 240 -3.93 -1.18 -2.57
N ILE A 241 -4.87 -1.48 -3.50
CA ILE A 241 -6.28 -1.67 -3.23
C ILE A 241 -6.68 -2.99 -3.86
N TYR A 242 -7.06 -3.95 -3.02
CA TYR A 242 -7.64 -5.23 -3.41
C TYR A 242 -9.14 -5.25 -3.18
N PHE A 243 -9.87 -6.01 -3.98
CA PHE A 243 -11.28 -6.26 -3.80
C PHE A 243 -11.61 -7.74 -4.00
N TYR A 244 -12.68 -8.19 -3.36
CA TYR A 244 -13.25 -9.50 -3.66
C TYR A 244 -14.33 -9.33 -4.73
N PRO A 245 -14.20 -9.96 -5.92
CA PRO A 245 -15.16 -9.80 -7.01
C PRO A 245 -16.55 -10.33 -6.65
N ASN A 246 -17.57 -9.52 -6.88
CA ASN A 246 -18.98 -9.90 -6.85
C ASN A 246 -19.74 -9.09 -7.90
N GLN A 247 -21.09 -9.29 -7.99
CA GLN A 247 -21.91 -8.59 -8.98
C GLN A 247 -22.11 -7.09 -8.72
N ASP A 248 -21.80 -6.63 -7.50
CA ASP A 248 -22.10 -5.26 -7.04
C ASP A 248 -20.89 -4.33 -7.12
N ILE A 249 -19.71 -4.84 -7.51
CA ILE A 249 -18.49 -4.06 -7.65
C ILE A 249 -17.75 -4.34 -8.95
N THR A 250 -17.38 -3.27 -9.65
CA THR A 250 -16.55 -3.34 -10.86
C THR A 250 -15.56 -2.18 -10.87
N PRO A 251 -14.26 -2.43 -10.91
CA PRO A 251 -13.25 -1.38 -11.10
C PRO A 251 -13.43 -0.69 -12.45
N ILE A 252 -13.47 0.64 -12.47
CA ILE A 252 -13.63 1.44 -13.70
C ILE A 252 -12.44 2.32 -14.02
N SER A 253 -11.68 2.71 -13.02
CA SER A 253 -10.44 3.49 -13.19
C SER A 253 -9.52 3.30 -11.99
N SER A 254 -8.23 3.52 -12.20
CA SER A 254 -7.25 3.63 -11.12
C SER A 254 -6.18 4.63 -11.49
N MET A 255 -5.63 5.33 -10.50
CA MET A 255 -4.61 6.36 -10.69
C MET A 255 -3.65 6.36 -9.51
N ILE A 256 -2.47 6.91 -9.73
CA ILE A 256 -1.46 7.12 -8.69
C ILE A 256 -1.58 8.57 -8.18
N LEU A 257 -1.81 8.74 -6.90
CA LEU A 257 -1.82 10.05 -6.24
C LEU A 257 -0.41 10.38 -5.73
N GLY A 258 0.19 11.38 -6.28
CA GLY A 258 1.53 11.80 -5.89
C GLY A 258 2.27 12.49 -7.03
N PRO A 259 3.51 12.92 -6.78
CA PRO A 259 4.36 13.42 -7.86
C PRO A 259 4.65 12.33 -8.89
N SER A 260 4.78 12.73 -10.16
CA SER A 260 5.24 11.84 -11.25
C SER A 260 6.73 11.47 -11.12
N ARG A 261 7.43 12.00 -10.14
CA ARG A 261 8.84 11.73 -9.87
C ARG A 261 9.02 10.70 -8.78
N SER A 262 10.08 9.92 -8.93
CA SER A 262 10.58 8.95 -7.94
C SER A 262 12.06 9.18 -7.64
N ILE A 263 12.57 8.47 -6.64
CA ILE A 263 13.99 8.46 -6.32
C ILE A 263 14.61 7.18 -6.88
N VAL A 264 15.60 7.34 -7.75
CA VAL A 264 16.34 6.24 -8.37
C VAL A 264 17.84 6.51 -8.24
N LYS A 265 18.57 5.60 -7.62
CA LYS A 265 20.04 5.71 -7.44
C LYS A 265 20.44 7.09 -6.90
N SER A 266 19.77 7.51 -5.83
CA SER A 266 19.95 8.82 -5.18
C SER A 266 19.67 10.03 -6.07
N GLN A 267 18.86 9.89 -7.11
CA GLN A 267 18.49 10.98 -8.01
C GLN A 267 16.97 11.10 -8.12
N ARG A 268 16.48 12.33 -8.28
CA ARG A 268 15.09 12.59 -8.65
C ARG A 268 14.92 12.34 -10.13
N ILE A 269 14.07 11.36 -10.47
CA ILE A 269 13.82 10.94 -11.85
C ILE A 269 12.33 11.14 -12.17
N GLU A 270 12.04 11.77 -13.31
CA GLU A 270 10.68 11.80 -13.85
C GLU A 270 10.32 10.39 -14.35
N GLU A 271 9.13 9.88 -13.95
CA GLU A 271 8.66 8.60 -14.43
C GLU A 271 8.28 8.71 -15.91
N ASN A 272 8.83 7.79 -16.72
CA ASN A 272 8.50 7.66 -18.14
C ASN A 272 7.66 6.39 -18.33
N THR A 273 6.45 6.40 -17.82
CA THR A 273 5.49 5.29 -17.82
C THR A 273 4.16 5.75 -18.40
N GLU A 274 3.25 4.81 -18.63
CA GLU A 274 1.88 5.11 -19.05
C GLU A 274 0.93 5.26 -17.84
N ASP A 275 1.47 5.27 -16.62
CA ASP A 275 0.70 5.45 -15.39
C ASP A 275 -0.03 6.80 -15.37
N ASN A 276 -1.27 6.78 -14.90
CA ASN A 276 -2.06 7.98 -14.72
C ASN A 276 -1.80 8.59 -13.32
N PHE A 277 -1.26 9.81 -13.28
CA PHE A 277 -0.97 10.51 -12.03
C PHE A 277 -2.00 11.59 -11.73
N ILE A 278 -2.41 11.67 -10.45
CA ILE A 278 -3.02 12.87 -9.88
C ILE A 278 -1.92 13.61 -9.13
N THR A 279 -1.40 14.66 -9.75
CA THR A 279 -0.35 15.48 -9.14
C THR A 279 -0.91 16.32 -7.99
N PRO A 280 -0.26 16.33 -6.82
CA PRO A 280 -0.66 17.16 -5.69
C PRO A 280 -0.61 18.65 -6.04
N LYS A 281 -1.60 19.41 -5.56
CA LYS A 281 -1.60 20.89 -5.70
C LYS A 281 -0.64 21.57 -4.73
N GLY A 282 -0.25 20.88 -3.67
CA GLY A 282 0.62 21.37 -2.62
C GLY A 282 1.91 20.57 -2.49
N ILE A 283 2.51 20.66 -1.31
CA ILE A 283 3.70 19.88 -0.98
C ILE A 283 3.27 18.44 -0.72
N TRP A 284 3.89 17.50 -1.41
CA TRP A 284 3.68 16.08 -1.13
C TRP A 284 4.34 15.71 0.22
N PRO A 285 3.60 15.13 1.18
CA PRO A 285 4.10 14.99 2.54
C PRO A 285 4.80 13.65 2.82
N SER A 286 4.85 12.73 1.85
CA SER A 286 5.26 11.33 2.04
C SER A 286 6.38 10.93 1.08
N ASP A 287 7.11 9.88 1.43
CA ASP A 287 8.00 9.12 0.57
C ASP A 287 7.28 7.96 -0.15
N HIS A 288 5.98 7.79 0.09
CA HIS A 288 5.09 6.95 -0.72
C HIS A 288 4.16 7.78 -1.58
N LYS A 289 3.66 7.20 -2.68
CA LYS A 289 2.50 7.67 -3.43
C LYS A 289 1.27 6.88 -3.02
N GLY A 290 0.08 7.45 -3.19
CA GLY A 290 -1.18 6.76 -2.93
C GLY A 290 -1.74 6.10 -4.18
N VAL A 291 -2.63 5.12 -4.00
CA VAL A 291 -3.41 4.51 -5.07
C VAL A 291 -4.87 4.95 -4.94
N ILE A 292 -5.50 5.28 -6.06
CA ILE A 292 -6.91 5.65 -6.15
C ILE A 292 -7.62 4.68 -7.10
N ALA A 293 -8.81 4.30 -6.74
CA ALA A 293 -9.68 3.46 -7.55
C ALA A 293 -11.15 3.87 -7.41
#